data_f6deee2b3b6c12d1fda3eb3227fa3cc6
#
_entry.id   f6deee2b3b6c12d1fda3eb3227fa3cc6
#
_cell.length_a   1.000
_cell.length_b   1.000
_cell.length_c   1.000
_cell.angle_alpha   90.00
_cell.angle_beta   90.00
_cell.angle_gamma   90.00
#
_symmetry.space_group_name_H-M   'P 1'
#
loop_
_entity.id
_entity.type
_entity.pdbx_description
1 polymer ?
#
loop_
_entity_poly.entity_id
_entity_poly.type
_entity_poly.pdbx_seq_one_letter_code
_entity_poly.pdbx_strand_id
1 'polypeptide(L)'
;MTIRVAINGFGRIGRNILRAIAEAERTDIEIVAINDLAPVETNAHLLRFDSVHGRFPGTVTVKGDTISVGNGAIKVTAIKDPTTLPWKDLGIDIAMECTGIFTAKDKASMHLTAGAKRVLVSAPADGADLTVVYGVNHDKLTKDHKVVSNASCTTNCLAPVAKVLNDAIGIDKGFMTTIHAYTGDQPVLDTMHKDLYRGRAAALSMIPTSTGAAKAVGLVLPELNGKLDGVAIRVPVPNVSMIDFKFIAKRATSKDEVNGAIKRAAEQQLKGILGYTTAPNVSIDFNHDPHSSVFHMDQTKVMDGTLVRVMAWYDNEWGFSNRMADTAVAMGKLI
;
A
#
# COMPACT_ATOMS: atom_id res chain seq x y z
N MET A 1 2.75 22.59 -9.22
CA MET A 1 2.45 22.95 -7.82
C MET A 1 2.87 21.76 -6.97
N THR A 2 3.68 21.97 -5.93
CA THR A 2 4.09 20.93 -4.99
C THR A 2 2.96 20.68 -3.99
N ILE A 3 2.55 19.45 -3.80
CA ILE A 3 1.46 19.07 -2.91
C ILE A 3 1.98 18.99 -1.47
N ARG A 4 1.37 19.75 -0.58
CA ARG A 4 1.76 19.86 0.84
C ARG A 4 1.06 18.79 1.67
N VAL A 5 1.83 17.90 2.27
CA VAL A 5 1.32 16.70 2.95
C VAL A 5 1.68 16.70 4.42
N ALA A 6 0.75 16.26 5.26
CA ALA A 6 1.00 15.87 6.64
C ALA A 6 0.81 14.35 6.80
N ILE A 7 1.64 13.72 7.61
CA ILE A 7 1.53 12.30 7.97
C ILE A 7 1.05 12.20 9.42
N ASN A 8 -0.10 11.58 9.64
CA ASN A 8 -0.59 11.21 10.96
C ASN A 8 -0.28 9.73 11.23
N GLY A 9 0.59 9.44 12.18
CA GLY A 9 1.15 8.12 12.46
C GLY A 9 2.46 7.88 11.71
N PHE A 10 3.57 7.98 12.43
CA PHE A 10 4.91 7.80 11.89
C PHE A 10 5.47 6.39 12.20
N GLY A 11 4.58 5.39 12.10
CA GLY A 11 4.90 3.96 12.15
C GLY A 11 5.63 3.48 10.88
N ARG A 12 5.56 2.17 10.59
CA ARG A 12 6.22 1.59 9.40
C ARG A 12 5.87 2.35 8.13
N ILE A 13 4.57 2.48 7.83
CA ILE A 13 4.10 3.07 6.56
C ILE A 13 4.41 4.57 6.51
N GLY A 14 4.10 5.33 7.56
CA GLY A 14 4.39 6.78 7.59
C GLY A 14 5.88 7.09 7.37
N ARG A 15 6.79 6.34 8.00
CA ARG A 15 8.24 6.48 7.77
C ARG A 15 8.66 6.10 6.36
N ASN A 16 8.13 5.01 5.83
CA ASN A 16 8.47 4.56 4.48
C ASN A 16 7.94 5.50 3.40
N ILE A 17 6.81 6.18 3.61
CA ILE A 17 6.34 7.24 2.71
C ILE A 17 7.36 8.38 2.64
N LEU A 18 7.82 8.89 3.79
CA LEU A 18 8.85 9.94 3.81
C LEU A 18 10.15 9.47 3.14
N ARG A 19 10.58 8.25 3.43
CA ARG A 19 11.77 7.65 2.81
C ARG A 19 11.62 7.53 1.29
N ALA A 20 10.49 6.99 0.81
CA ALA A 20 10.23 6.81 -0.61
C ALA A 20 10.23 8.15 -1.39
N ILE A 21 9.65 9.20 -0.80
CA ILE A 21 9.65 10.54 -1.38
C ILE A 21 11.07 11.10 -1.43
N ALA A 22 11.84 10.98 -0.34
CA ALA A 22 13.20 11.51 -0.26
C ALA A 22 14.18 10.73 -1.14
N GLU A 23 14.14 9.40 -1.13
CA GLU A 23 15.03 8.54 -1.91
C GLU A 23 14.77 8.63 -3.42
N ALA A 24 13.53 8.89 -3.82
CA ALA A 24 13.16 9.14 -5.22
C ALA A 24 13.32 10.62 -5.63
N GLU A 25 13.85 11.48 -4.76
CA GLU A 25 14.09 12.92 -4.99
C GLU A 25 12.85 13.64 -5.57
N ARG A 26 11.67 13.28 -5.08
CA ARG A 26 10.40 13.81 -5.61
C ARG A 26 10.24 15.30 -5.27
N THR A 27 9.87 16.08 -6.26
CA THR A 27 9.64 17.53 -6.16
C THR A 27 8.18 17.93 -6.28
N ASP A 28 7.31 16.98 -6.64
CA ASP A 28 5.87 17.18 -6.83
C ASP A 28 5.06 17.05 -5.51
N ILE A 29 5.71 16.57 -4.44
CA ILE A 29 5.14 16.35 -3.11
C ILE A 29 6.12 16.76 -2.02
N GLU A 30 5.64 17.37 -0.94
CA GLU A 30 6.42 17.83 0.20
C GLU A 30 5.77 17.36 1.51
N ILE A 31 6.54 16.71 2.37
CA ILE A 31 6.09 16.42 3.74
C ILE A 31 6.36 17.63 4.61
N VAL A 32 5.31 18.29 5.05
CA VAL A 32 5.35 19.53 5.86
C VAL A 32 5.31 19.23 7.34
N ALA A 33 4.54 18.21 7.74
CA ALA A 33 4.35 17.85 9.13
C ALA A 33 4.19 16.35 9.35
N ILE A 34 4.56 15.93 10.55
CA ILE A 34 4.36 14.59 11.08
C ILE A 34 3.67 14.73 12.43
N ASN A 35 2.63 13.95 12.67
CA ASN A 35 2.06 13.78 13.99
C ASN A 35 2.28 12.34 14.46
N ASP A 36 2.98 12.17 15.57
CA ASP A 36 3.20 10.87 16.21
C ASP A 36 3.41 11.06 17.70
N LEU A 37 2.92 10.14 18.54
CA LEU A 37 2.97 10.28 19.99
C LEU A 37 4.34 10.00 20.61
N ALA A 38 5.27 9.45 19.83
CA ALA A 38 6.65 9.24 20.25
C ALA A 38 7.44 10.56 20.25
N PRO A 39 8.48 10.67 21.11
CA PRO A 39 9.41 11.80 21.08
C PRO A 39 10.05 11.98 19.69
N VAL A 40 10.33 13.24 19.32
CA VAL A 40 10.93 13.58 18.02
C VAL A 40 12.25 12.84 17.76
N GLU A 41 13.08 12.66 18.76
CA GLU A 41 14.34 11.93 18.66
C GLU A 41 14.14 10.44 18.38
N THR A 42 13.10 9.82 18.95
CA THR A 42 12.72 8.43 18.66
C THR A 42 12.29 8.29 17.22
N ASN A 43 11.46 9.21 16.73
CA ASN A 43 11.01 9.23 15.34
C ASN A 43 12.20 9.40 14.36
N ALA A 44 13.13 10.31 14.66
CA ALA A 44 14.33 10.52 13.88
C ALA A 44 15.29 9.32 13.92
N HIS A 45 15.42 8.64 15.08
CA HIS A 45 16.23 7.43 15.20
C HIS A 45 15.67 6.30 14.32
N LEU A 46 14.36 6.04 14.41
CA LEU A 46 13.70 5.00 13.62
C LEU A 46 13.63 5.34 12.11
N LEU A 47 13.74 6.62 11.74
CA LEU A 47 13.89 7.03 10.35
C LEU A 47 15.30 6.75 9.83
N ARG A 48 16.34 6.99 10.67
CA ARG A 48 17.76 6.74 10.30
C ARG A 48 18.06 5.25 10.13
N PHE A 49 17.47 4.40 11.00
CA PHE A 49 17.80 2.98 11.08
C PHE A 49 16.54 2.14 10.96
N ASP A 50 16.49 1.32 9.94
CA ASP A 50 15.41 0.40 9.68
C ASP A 50 15.93 -1.02 9.50
N SER A 51 15.36 -1.98 10.23
CA SER A 51 15.83 -3.38 10.19
C SER A 51 15.50 -4.07 8.87
N VAL A 52 14.53 -3.56 8.11
CA VAL A 52 14.05 -4.13 6.85
C VAL A 52 14.66 -3.39 5.65
N HIS A 53 14.57 -2.06 5.66
CA HIS A 53 15.01 -1.20 4.55
C HIS A 53 16.43 -0.63 4.73
N GLY A 54 17.10 -0.97 5.84
CA GLY A 54 18.47 -0.50 6.10
C GLY A 54 18.56 0.96 6.54
N ARG A 55 19.76 1.51 6.52
CA ARG A 55 19.99 2.91 6.88
C ARG A 55 19.37 3.83 5.84
N PHE A 56 18.80 4.95 6.32
CA PHE A 56 18.38 6.02 5.42
C PHE A 56 19.60 6.59 4.70
N PRO A 57 19.58 6.73 3.37
CA PRO A 57 20.78 7.13 2.61
C PRO A 57 21.16 8.59 2.79
N GLY A 58 20.22 9.43 3.28
CA GLY A 58 20.44 10.85 3.53
C GLY A 58 20.78 11.16 4.99
N THR A 59 21.04 12.44 5.27
CA THR A 59 21.25 12.94 6.63
C THR A 59 19.92 13.30 7.28
N VAL A 60 19.68 12.75 8.47
CA VAL A 60 18.51 13.08 9.30
C VAL A 60 18.96 13.95 10.47
N THR A 61 18.50 15.18 10.53
CA THR A 61 18.80 16.13 11.63
C THR A 61 17.54 16.44 12.43
N VAL A 62 17.73 16.74 13.72
CA VAL A 62 16.67 17.19 14.62
C VAL A 62 17.02 18.56 15.14
N LYS A 63 16.06 19.49 15.16
CA LYS A 63 16.21 20.80 15.76
C LYS A 63 14.89 21.18 16.45
N GLY A 64 14.90 21.14 17.78
CA GLY A 64 13.67 21.33 18.57
C GLY A 64 12.61 20.30 18.20
N ASP A 65 11.46 20.75 17.74
CA ASP A 65 10.33 19.93 17.33
C ASP A 65 10.25 19.69 15.82
N THR A 66 11.41 19.73 15.13
CA THR A 66 11.49 19.49 13.69
C THR A 66 12.48 18.40 13.34
N ILE A 67 12.16 17.66 12.27
CA ILE A 67 13.06 16.71 11.61
C ILE A 67 13.36 17.27 10.20
N SER A 68 14.61 17.12 9.72
CA SER A 68 14.95 17.41 8.33
C SER A 68 15.68 16.22 7.71
N VAL A 69 15.36 15.95 6.46
CA VAL A 69 15.99 14.93 5.60
C VAL A 69 16.69 15.55 4.40
N GLY A 70 16.93 16.87 4.45
CA GLY A 70 17.58 17.63 3.39
C GLY A 70 16.67 18.60 2.63
N ASN A 71 15.36 18.36 2.60
CA ASN A 71 14.39 19.14 1.82
C ASN A 71 13.55 20.12 2.66
N GLY A 72 14.14 20.69 3.73
CA GLY A 72 13.45 21.60 4.62
C GLY A 72 13.16 20.98 5.99
N ALA A 73 12.57 21.79 6.88
CA ALA A 73 12.19 21.38 8.22
C ALA A 73 10.76 20.83 8.25
N ILE A 74 10.61 19.61 8.70
CA ILE A 74 9.31 18.94 8.87
C ILE A 74 8.89 19.14 10.33
N LYS A 75 7.74 19.78 10.57
CA LYS A 75 7.18 19.98 11.91
C LYS A 75 6.72 18.65 12.50
N VAL A 76 7.12 18.37 13.74
CA VAL A 76 6.66 17.17 14.47
C VAL A 76 5.76 17.60 15.61
N THR A 77 4.60 16.97 15.72
CA THR A 77 3.62 17.15 16.79
C THR A 77 3.31 15.82 17.46
N ALA A 78 2.79 15.85 18.69
CA ALA A 78 2.40 14.69 19.48
C ALA A 78 0.97 14.86 20.05
N ILE A 79 0.01 15.04 19.15
CA ILE A 79 -1.38 15.36 19.45
C ILE A 79 -2.26 14.13 19.25
N LYS A 80 -3.06 13.77 20.27
CA LYS A 80 -3.93 12.58 20.21
C LYS A 80 -5.22 12.80 19.44
N ASP A 81 -5.79 14.00 19.55
CA ASP A 81 -7.05 14.36 18.91
C ASP A 81 -6.78 14.95 17.51
N PRO A 82 -7.12 14.23 16.41
CA PRO A 82 -6.86 14.70 15.06
C PRO A 82 -7.57 16.02 14.72
N THR A 83 -8.65 16.38 15.40
CA THR A 83 -9.40 17.61 15.13
C THR A 83 -8.63 18.89 15.55
N THR A 84 -7.64 18.75 16.43
CA THR A 84 -6.83 19.86 16.96
C THR A 84 -5.45 19.99 16.30
N LEU A 85 -5.19 19.17 15.28
CA LEU A 85 -3.94 19.21 14.51
C LEU A 85 -3.82 20.52 13.73
N PRO A 86 -2.63 21.11 13.57
CA PRO A 86 -2.44 22.43 12.98
C PRO A 86 -2.46 22.40 11.43
N TRP A 87 -3.30 21.59 10.80
CA TRP A 87 -3.29 21.39 9.36
C TRP A 87 -3.66 22.66 8.60
N LYS A 88 -4.60 23.44 9.12
CA LYS A 88 -4.99 24.73 8.54
C LYS A 88 -3.81 25.72 8.50
N ASP A 89 -3.15 25.89 9.64
CA ASP A 89 -2.05 26.87 9.80
C ASP A 89 -0.83 26.47 8.97
N LEU A 90 -0.61 25.17 8.81
CA LEU A 90 0.47 24.62 7.99
C LEU A 90 0.11 24.52 6.49
N GLY A 91 -1.12 24.87 6.10
CA GLY A 91 -1.57 24.85 4.71
C GLY A 91 -1.53 23.45 4.09
N ILE A 92 -2.00 22.43 4.82
CA ILE A 92 -1.94 21.04 4.37
C ILE A 92 -2.99 20.77 3.29
N ASP A 93 -2.53 20.31 2.14
CA ASP A 93 -3.39 19.86 1.03
C ASP A 93 -3.95 18.46 1.33
N ILE A 94 -3.07 17.52 1.69
CA ILE A 94 -3.44 16.13 1.95
C ILE A 94 -2.95 15.70 3.34
N ALA A 95 -3.85 15.27 4.21
CA ALA A 95 -3.48 14.51 5.40
C ALA A 95 -3.44 13.01 5.08
N MET A 96 -2.29 12.38 5.25
CA MET A 96 -2.15 10.92 5.15
C MET A 96 -2.40 10.30 6.51
N GLU A 97 -3.48 9.54 6.63
CA GLU A 97 -3.83 8.81 7.85
C GLU A 97 -3.13 7.45 7.85
N CYS A 98 -2.08 7.34 8.65
CA CYS A 98 -1.19 6.17 8.70
C CYS A 98 -1.14 5.48 10.09
N THR A 99 -2.03 5.86 11.03
CA THR A 99 -2.07 5.25 12.37
C THR A 99 -2.70 3.85 12.38
N GLY A 100 -3.56 3.54 11.40
CA GLY A 100 -4.40 2.34 11.40
C GLY A 100 -5.59 2.41 12.37
N ILE A 101 -5.79 3.55 13.05
CA ILE A 101 -6.86 3.76 14.05
C ILE A 101 -8.08 4.44 13.42
N PHE A 102 -7.86 5.47 12.63
CA PHE A 102 -8.91 6.31 12.05
C PHE A 102 -9.23 5.88 10.60
N THR A 103 -9.60 4.60 10.43
CA THR A 103 -9.80 3.99 9.11
C THR A 103 -11.21 4.14 8.55
N ALA A 104 -12.23 4.47 9.36
CA ALA A 104 -13.55 4.79 8.85
C ALA A 104 -13.64 6.26 8.39
N LYS A 105 -14.46 6.55 7.38
CA LYS A 105 -14.59 7.91 6.79
C LYS A 105 -14.91 8.97 7.82
N ASP A 106 -15.85 8.71 8.74
CA ASP A 106 -16.23 9.64 9.81
C ASP A 106 -15.02 10.00 10.68
N LYS A 107 -14.21 9.02 11.06
CA LYS A 107 -12.99 9.21 11.86
C LYS A 107 -11.89 9.90 11.06
N ALA A 108 -11.63 9.47 9.84
CA ALA A 108 -10.63 10.09 8.97
C ALA A 108 -10.99 11.56 8.65
N SER A 109 -12.29 11.90 8.60
CA SER A 109 -12.77 13.26 8.36
C SER A 109 -12.38 14.26 9.46
N MET A 110 -11.91 13.81 10.62
CA MET A 110 -11.34 14.67 11.66
C MET A 110 -10.18 15.53 11.13
N HIS A 111 -9.41 15.02 10.17
CA HIS A 111 -8.36 15.79 9.52
C HIS A 111 -8.90 16.94 8.66
N LEU A 112 -10.10 16.80 8.09
CA LEU A 112 -10.77 17.90 7.39
C LEU A 112 -11.20 18.99 8.37
N THR A 113 -11.69 18.61 9.55
CA THR A 113 -12.00 19.53 10.64
C THR A 113 -10.75 20.31 11.07
N ALA A 114 -9.60 19.66 11.13
CA ALA A 114 -8.31 20.28 11.43
C ALA A 114 -7.80 21.22 10.31
N GLY A 115 -8.42 21.19 9.13
CA GLY A 115 -8.14 22.10 8.02
C GLY A 115 -7.33 21.51 6.87
N ALA A 116 -7.09 20.20 6.83
CA ALA A 116 -6.60 19.54 5.62
C ALA A 116 -7.66 19.62 4.52
N LYS A 117 -7.25 19.83 3.26
CA LYS A 117 -8.22 19.92 2.16
C LYS A 117 -8.78 18.53 1.79
N ARG A 118 -7.99 17.48 1.95
CA ARG A 118 -8.35 16.07 1.68
C ARG A 118 -7.62 15.13 2.63
N VAL A 119 -8.12 13.89 2.69
CA VAL A 119 -7.52 12.82 3.52
C VAL A 119 -7.27 11.60 2.64
N LEU A 120 -6.08 11.02 2.75
CA LEU A 120 -5.71 9.75 2.14
C LEU A 120 -5.42 8.73 3.24
N VAL A 121 -6.22 7.69 3.34
CA VAL A 121 -6.09 6.63 4.35
C VAL A 121 -5.21 5.51 3.83
N SER A 122 -4.19 5.13 4.60
CA SER A 122 -3.22 4.07 4.27
C SER A 122 -3.73 2.66 4.58
N ALA A 123 -5.03 2.45 4.49
CA ALA A 123 -5.71 1.18 4.78
C ALA A 123 -7.05 1.15 4.04
N PRO A 124 -7.72 -0.03 3.94
CA PRO A 124 -9.13 -0.08 3.59
C PRO A 124 -9.93 0.82 4.54
N ALA A 125 -10.81 1.66 3.99
CA ALA A 125 -11.56 2.65 4.75
C ALA A 125 -13.06 2.53 4.50
N ASP A 126 -13.80 2.16 5.54
CA ASP A 126 -15.25 2.03 5.47
C ASP A 126 -15.89 3.40 5.17
N GLY A 127 -16.77 3.43 4.17
CA GLY A 127 -17.49 4.63 3.76
C GLY A 127 -16.63 5.69 3.05
N ALA A 128 -15.37 5.42 2.71
CA ALA A 128 -14.54 6.33 1.91
C ALA A 128 -15.26 6.76 0.62
N ASP A 129 -15.01 8.00 0.17
CA ASP A 129 -15.61 8.53 -1.06
C ASP A 129 -15.17 7.71 -2.29
N LEU A 130 -13.93 7.22 -2.26
CA LEU A 130 -13.39 6.32 -3.27
C LEU A 130 -12.29 5.45 -2.64
N THR A 131 -12.28 4.18 -2.99
CA THR A 131 -11.12 3.30 -2.79
C THR A 131 -10.32 3.30 -4.09
N VAL A 132 -9.04 3.66 -3.99
CA VAL A 132 -8.13 3.82 -5.14
C VAL A 132 -7.05 2.76 -5.11
N VAL A 133 -6.80 2.14 -6.26
CA VAL A 133 -5.55 1.47 -6.60
C VAL A 133 -4.94 2.24 -7.78
N TYR A 134 -3.80 2.87 -7.52
CA TYR A 134 -3.13 3.68 -8.52
C TYR A 134 -2.72 2.83 -9.74
N GLY A 135 -2.96 3.34 -10.94
CA GLY A 135 -2.79 2.59 -12.19
C GLY A 135 -4.03 1.79 -12.60
N VAL A 136 -5.00 1.57 -11.69
CA VAL A 136 -6.23 0.79 -11.98
C VAL A 136 -7.45 1.69 -12.13
N ASN A 137 -7.72 2.54 -11.13
CA ASN A 137 -8.90 3.41 -11.11
C ASN A 137 -8.64 4.82 -10.56
N HIS A 138 -7.38 5.26 -10.50
CA HIS A 138 -7.04 6.61 -10.01
C HIS A 138 -7.57 7.73 -10.90
N ASP A 139 -7.87 7.42 -12.15
CA ASP A 139 -8.54 8.30 -13.12
C ASP A 139 -9.99 8.62 -12.74
N LYS A 140 -10.60 7.83 -11.85
CA LYS A 140 -11.94 8.09 -11.30
C LYS A 140 -11.95 9.09 -10.15
N LEU A 141 -10.78 9.59 -9.71
CA LEU A 141 -10.70 10.65 -8.71
C LEU A 141 -11.36 11.93 -9.23
N THR A 142 -12.14 12.58 -8.36
CA THR A 142 -12.78 13.86 -8.64
C THR A 142 -12.50 14.88 -7.54
N LYS A 143 -12.82 16.16 -7.80
CA LYS A 143 -12.71 17.25 -6.81
C LYS A 143 -13.60 17.04 -5.58
N ASP A 144 -14.64 16.22 -5.69
CA ASP A 144 -15.62 16.00 -4.63
C ASP A 144 -15.19 14.89 -3.66
N HIS A 145 -14.24 14.03 -4.04
CA HIS A 145 -13.69 12.98 -3.17
C HIS A 145 -12.76 13.61 -2.13
N LYS A 146 -13.21 13.69 -0.89
CA LYS A 146 -12.49 14.30 0.24
C LYS A 146 -11.73 13.29 1.09
N VAL A 147 -12.30 12.11 1.33
CA VAL A 147 -11.68 11.01 2.08
C VAL A 147 -11.53 9.82 1.15
N VAL A 148 -10.28 9.49 0.82
CA VAL A 148 -9.92 8.44 -0.14
C VAL A 148 -9.14 7.34 0.58
N SER A 149 -9.46 6.09 0.29
CA SER A 149 -8.69 4.93 0.74
C SER A 149 -7.69 4.52 -0.34
N ASN A 150 -6.43 4.27 0.04
CA ASN A 150 -5.43 3.66 -0.85
C ASN A 150 -5.52 2.12 -0.88
N ALA A 151 -6.64 1.55 -0.43
CA ALA A 151 -6.86 0.11 -0.29
C ALA A 151 -5.81 -0.55 0.64
N SER A 152 -5.56 -1.86 0.47
CA SER A 152 -4.49 -2.58 1.15
C SER A 152 -3.30 -2.83 0.21
N CYS A 153 -2.13 -3.15 0.77
CA CYS A 153 -0.97 -3.57 -0.01
C CYS A 153 -1.27 -4.78 -0.91
N THR A 154 -2.02 -5.75 -0.39
CA THR A 154 -2.45 -6.95 -1.13
C THR A 154 -3.40 -6.60 -2.28
N THR A 155 -4.35 -5.67 -2.06
CA THR A 155 -5.25 -5.19 -3.13
C THR A 155 -4.46 -4.44 -4.20
N ASN A 156 -3.46 -3.64 -3.81
CA ASN A 156 -2.57 -2.96 -4.75
C ASN A 156 -1.74 -3.94 -5.60
N CYS A 157 -1.40 -5.11 -5.06
CA CYS A 157 -0.74 -6.16 -5.83
C CYS A 157 -1.72 -6.89 -6.77
N LEU A 158 -2.89 -7.30 -6.26
CA LEU A 158 -3.83 -8.14 -7.01
C LEU A 158 -4.56 -7.38 -8.11
N ALA A 159 -5.00 -6.15 -7.86
CA ALA A 159 -5.87 -5.43 -8.79
C ALA A 159 -5.23 -5.13 -10.16
N PRO A 160 -3.96 -4.70 -10.30
CA PRO A 160 -3.33 -4.55 -11.61
C PRO A 160 -3.25 -5.86 -12.39
N VAL A 161 -2.90 -6.96 -11.72
CA VAL A 161 -2.84 -8.30 -12.34
C VAL A 161 -4.23 -8.75 -12.78
N ALA A 162 -5.22 -8.64 -11.89
CA ALA A 162 -6.60 -9.01 -12.18
C ALA A 162 -7.19 -8.18 -13.34
N LYS A 163 -6.91 -6.86 -13.39
CA LYS A 163 -7.34 -5.99 -14.47
C LYS A 163 -6.80 -6.48 -15.81
N VAL A 164 -5.48 -6.64 -15.93
CA VAL A 164 -4.83 -7.07 -17.19
C VAL A 164 -5.37 -8.42 -17.67
N LEU A 165 -5.52 -9.38 -16.75
CA LEU A 165 -5.99 -10.72 -17.11
C LEU A 165 -7.49 -10.73 -17.40
N ASN A 166 -8.29 -9.94 -16.71
CA ASN A 166 -9.72 -9.81 -17.02
C ASN A 166 -9.94 -9.16 -18.39
N ASP A 167 -9.17 -8.12 -18.72
CA ASP A 167 -9.25 -7.43 -20.01
C ASP A 167 -8.80 -8.35 -21.18
N ALA A 168 -7.78 -9.19 -20.95
CA ALA A 168 -7.20 -10.05 -21.99
C ALA A 168 -7.99 -11.34 -22.24
N ILE A 169 -8.38 -12.05 -21.19
CA ILE A 169 -8.94 -13.41 -21.30
C ILE A 169 -10.25 -13.59 -20.51
N GLY A 170 -10.64 -12.57 -19.73
CA GLY A 170 -11.80 -12.62 -18.85
C GLY A 170 -11.59 -13.49 -17.61
N ILE A 171 -12.11 -13.05 -16.50
CA ILE A 171 -12.15 -13.81 -15.23
C ILE A 171 -13.62 -14.13 -14.95
N ASP A 172 -13.95 -15.42 -14.86
CA ASP A 172 -15.27 -15.88 -14.41
C ASP A 172 -15.38 -15.80 -12.88
N LYS A 173 -14.48 -16.49 -12.20
CA LYS A 173 -14.33 -16.46 -10.74
C LYS A 173 -12.91 -16.85 -10.35
N GLY A 174 -12.46 -16.41 -9.17
CA GLY A 174 -11.11 -16.71 -8.71
C GLY A 174 -10.95 -16.72 -7.20
N PHE A 175 -9.91 -17.38 -6.75
CA PHE A 175 -9.53 -17.45 -5.35
C PHE A 175 -8.07 -17.08 -5.17
N MET A 176 -7.80 -16.12 -4.28
CA MET A 176 -6.45 -15.63 -3.99
C MET A 176 -6.02 -16.09 -2.60
N THR A 177 -4.83 -16.66 -2.50
CA THR A 177 -4.13 -16.83 -1.24
C THR A 177 -2.97 -15.86 -1.21
N THR A 178 -2.93 -14.93 -0.23
CA THR A 178 -1.70 -14.18 -0.01
C THR A 178 -0.84 -14.89 1.03
N ILE A 179 0.40 -15.16 0.66
CA ILE A 179 1.46 -15.56 1.59
C ILE A 179 2.13 -14.26 2.02
N HIS A 180 1.85 -13.84 3.25
CA HIS A 180 2.10 -12.48 3.69
C HIS A 180 3.14 -12.42 4.81
N ALA A 181 4.09 -11.50 4.69
CA ALA A 181 4.99 -11.15 5.78
C ALA A 181 4.20 -10.76 7.04
N TYR A 182 4.77 -10.99 8.22
CA TYR A 182 4.16 -10.47 9.45
C TYR A 182 4.20 -8.94 9.47
N THR A 183 3.28 -8.32 10.19
CA THR A 183 3.18 -6.86 10.31
C THR A 183 3.12 -6.45 11.77
N GLY A 184 3.20 -5.15 12.05
CA GLY A 184 3.10 -4.60 13.41
C GLY A 184 1.78 -4.90 14.15
N ASP A 185 0.79 -5.46 13.47
CA ASP A 185 -0.44 -6.01 14.06
C ASP A 185 -0.20 -7.33 14.84
N GLN A 186 0.89 -8.04 14.54
CA GLN A 186 1.19 -9.34 15.10
C GLN A 186 2.25 -9.24 16.20
N PRO A 187 2.04 -9.93 17.37
CA PRO A 187 2.97 -9.88 18.48
C PRO A 187 4.21 -10.75 18.23
N VAL A 188 5.29 -10.43 18.92
CA VAL A 188 6.52 -11.26 18.94
C VAL A 188 6.30 -12.58 19.68
N LEU A 189 5.57 -12.54 20.81
CA LEU A 189 5.18 -13.70 21.61
C LEU A 189 3.65 -13.73 21.75
N ASP A 190 3.11 -14.91 22.08
CA ASP A 190 1.67 -15.12 22.28
C ASP A 190 1.07 -14.08 23.23
N THR A 191 0.04 -13.36 22.78
CA THR A 191 -0.66 -12.39 23.59
C THR A 191 -2.12 -12.23 23.12
N MET A 192 -2.89 -11.48 23.89
CA MET A 192 -4.28 -11.19 23.58
C MET A 192 -4.42 -10.43 22.25
N HIS A 193 -5.25 -10.97 21.37
CA HIS A 193 -5.61 -10.36 20.08
C HIS A 193 -7.04 -10.73 19.73
N LYS A 194 -7.77 -9.85 19.03
CA LYS A 194 -9.15 -10.12 18.58
C LYS A 194 -9.28 -11.30 17.61
N ASP A 195 -8.24 -11.53 16.79
CA ASP A 195 -8.08 -12.73 15.98
C ASP A 195 -7.14 -13.68 16.72
N LEU A 196 -7.66 -14.82 17.17
CA LEU A 196 -6.91 -15.80 17.97
C LEU A 196 -5.71 -16.39 17.21
N TYR A 197 -5.77 -16.48 15.89
CA TYR A 197 -4.62 -16.90 15.09
C TYR A 197 -3.50 -15.85 15.12
N ARG A 198 -3.84 -14.56 14.95
CA ARG A 198 -2.85 -13.47 14.97
C ARG A 198 -2.29 -13.18 16.35
N GLY A 199 -2.92 -13.66 17.41
CA GLY A 199 -2.39 -13.56 18.78
C GLY A 199 -1.16 -14.45 19.04
N ARG A 200 -0.76 -15.29 18.09
CA ARG A 200 0.38 -16.20 18.22
C ARG A 200 1.68 -15.55 17.69
N ALA A 201 2.81 -16.07 18.17
CA ALA A 201 4.16 -15.58 17.88
C ALA A 201 4.44 -15.52 16.36
N ALA A 202 4.54 -14.32 15.82
CA ALA A 202 4.61 -14.05 14.39
C ALA A 202 5.84 -14.65 13.70
N ALA A 203 6.99 -14.65 14.40
CA ALA A 203 8.27 -15.12 13.85
C ALA A 203 8.50 -16.63 13.97
N LEU A 204 7.53 -17.38 14.53
CA LEU A 204 7.67 -18.83 14.76
C LEU A 204 6.65 -19.68 13.98
N SER A 205 5.58 -19.07 13.48
CA SER A 205 4.43 -19.84 12.98
C SER A 205 3.94 -19.35 11.62
N MET A 206 3.46 -20.28 10.80
CA MET A 206 2.56 -19.97 9.68
C MET A 206 1.14 -19.79 10.22
N ILE A 207 0.54 -18.63 10.01
CA ILE A 207 -0.72 -18.23 10.65
C ILE A 207 -1.79 -18.02 9.59
N PRO A 208 -2.80 -18.91 9.48
CA PRO A 208 -3.95 -18.67 8.61
C PRO A 208 -4.82 -17.56 9.20
N THR A 209 -5.27 -16.64 8.36
CA THR A 209 -6.16 -15.55 8.78
C THR A 209 -6.99 -15.05 7.60
N SER A 210 -8.04 -14.31 7.90
CA SER A 210 -8.88 -13.69 6.88
C SER A 210 -8.20 -12.49 6.21
N THR A 211 -8.63 -12.19 5.00
CA THR A 211 -8.30 -10.96 4.29
C THR A 211 -9.48 -10.50 3.45
N GLY A 212 -9.76 -9.20 3.46
CA GLY A 212 -10.74 -8.58 2.57
C GLY A 212 -10.15 -8.16 1.21
N ALA A 213 -8.86 -8.40 0.98
CA ALA A 213 -8.15 -7.81 -0.16
C ALA A 213 -8.68 -8.27 -1.52
N ALA A 214 -9.08 -9.54 -1.66
CA ALA A 214 -9.66 -10.06 -2.90
C ALA A 214 -11.05 -9.48 -3.17
N LYS A 215 -11.89 -9.39 -2.14
CA LYS A 215 -13.22 -8.75 -2.25
C LYS A 215 -13.11 -7.26 -2.56
N ALA A 216 -12.11 -6.58 -1.99
CA ALA A 216 -11.86 -5.16 -2.24
C ALA A 216 -11.47 -4.86 -3.70
N VAL A 217 -11.03 -5.86 -4.49
CA VAL A 217 -10.83 -5.68 -5.94
C VAL A 217 -12.13 -5.28 -6.62
N GLY A 218 -13.29 -5.79 -6.17
CA GLY A 218 -14.60 -5.39 -6.70
C GLY A 218 -14.95 -3.91 -6.48
N LEU A 219 -14.33 -3.22 -5.52
CA LEU A 219 -14.50 -1.78 -5.31
C LEU A 219 -13.78 -0.94 -6.36
N VAL A 220 -12.67 -1.46 -6.91
CA VAL A 220 -11.84 -0.75 -7.89
C VAL A 220 -12.07 -1.23 -9.32
N LEU A 221 -12.52 -2.49 -9.48
CA LEU A 221 -12.91 -3.15 -10.72
C LEU A 221 -14.33 -3.72 -10.56
N PRO A 222 -15.39 -2.92 -10.77
CA PRO A 222 -16.78 -3.34 -10.52
C PRO A 222 -17.20 -4.59 -11.28
N GLU A 223 -16.62 -4.84 -12.44
CA GLU A 223 -16.87 -6.04 -13.26
C GLU A 223 -16.40 -7.35 -12.61
N LEU A 224 -15.54 -7.26 -11.59
CA LEU A 224 -15.08 -8.40 -10.78
C LEU A 224 -15.78 -8.47 -9.41
N ASN A 225 -16.75 -7.61 -9.14
CA ASN A 225 -17.49 -7.65 -7.88
C ASN A 225 -18.20 -9.00 -7.69
N GLY A 226 -18.00 -9.61 -6.52
CA GLY A 226 -18.56 -10.93 -6.18
C GLY A 226 -17.88 -12.13 -6.85
N LYS A 227 -16.88 -11.92 -7.71
CA LYS A 227 -16.20 -13.01 -8.43
C LYS A 227 -14.90 -13.47 -7.77
N LEU A 228 -14.34 -12.66 -6.88
CA LEU A 228 -13.08 -12.94 -6.22
C LEU A 228 -13.26 -13.07 -4.71
N ASP A 229 -12.63 -14.09 -4.13
CA ASP A 229 -12.49 -14.27 -2.69
C ASP A 229 -11.05 -14.69 -2.36
N GLY A 230 -10.70 -14.73 -1.08
CA GLY A 230 -9.34 -15.11 -0.69
C GLY A 230 -9.11 -15.19 0.79
N VAL A 231 -7.93 -15.73 1.10
CA VAL A 231 -7.41 -15.90 2.46
C VAL A 231 -5.98 -15.41 2.54
N ALA A 232 -5.47 -15.24 3.77
CA ALA A 232 -4.08 -14.93 4.04
C ALA A 232 -3.43 -16.03 4.86
N ILE A 233 -2.15 -16.32 4.56
CA ILE A 233 -1.26 -17.09 5.42
C ILE A 233 -0.11 -16.17 5.78
N ARG A 234 -0.01 -15.77 7.06
CA ARG A 234 1.13 -15.04 7.57
C ARG A 234 2.29 -15.99 7.79
N VAL A 235 3.49 -15.59 7.38
CA VAL A 235 4.70 -16.39 7.45
C VAL A 235 5.79 -15.67 8.24
N PRO A 236 6.79 -16.40 8.82
CA PRO A 236 7.89 -15.81 9.60
C PRO A 236 8.91 -15.05 8.74
N VAL A 237 8.44 -14.09 7.94
CA VAL A 237 9.24 -13.23 7.04
C VAL A 237 8.90 -11.78 7.37
N PRO A 238 9.91 -10.90 7.57
CA PRO A 238 9.67 -9.53 8.04
C PRO A 238 9.10 -8.60 6.97
N ASN A 239 9.34 -8.87 5.69
CA ASN A 239 8.86 -8.06 4.58
C ASN A 239 8.84 -8.88 3.30
N VAL A 240 8.16 -8.37 2.29
CA VAL A 240 7.83 -8.96 1.00
C VAL A 240 6.82 -10.11 1.13
N SER A 241 5.72 -9.89 0.50
CA SER A 241 4.58 -10.81 0.43
C SER A 241 4.36 -11.25 -1.01
N MET A 242 3.52 -12.26 -1.22
CA MET A 242 3.12 -12.67 -2.56
C MET A 242 1.64 -13.04 -2.60
N ILE A 243 1.04 -12.89 -3.76
CA ILE A 243 -0.25 -13.49 -4.09
C ILE A 243 -0.05 -14.77 -4.89
N ASP A 244 -0.80 -15.79 -4.55
CA ASP A 244 -1.03 -16.99 -5.35
C ASP A 244 -2.50 -16.98 -5.78
N PHE A 245 -2.73 -16.56 -7.02
CA PHE A 245 -4.07 -16.31 -7.56
C PHE A 245 -4.46 -17.38 -8.57
N LYS A 246 -5.54 -18.08 -8.28
CA LYS A 246 -6.16 -19.08 -9.17
C LYS A 246 -7.50 -18.56 -9.64
N PHE A 247 -7.77 -18.70 -10.93
CA PHE A 247 -9.06 -18.30 -11.51
C PHE A 247 -9.45 -19.15 -12.71
N ILE A 248 -10.74 -19.15 -12.98
CA ILE A 248 -11.29 -19.71 -14.22
C ILE A 248 -11.36 -18.58 -15.23
N ALA A 249 -10.65 -18.76 -16.35
CA ALA A 249 -10.74 -17.85 -17.49
C ALA A 249 -12.06 -18.08 -18.26
N LYS A 250 -12.62 -17.01 -18.83
CA LYS A 250 -13.88 -17.10 -19.61
C LYS A 250 -13.72 -17.79 -20.97
N ARG A 251 -12.48 -17.94 -21.41
CA ARG A 251 -12.12 -18.66 -22.63
C ARG A 251 -10.81 -19.42 -22.46
N ALA A 252 -10.55 -20.36 -23.34
CA ALA A 252 -9.28 -21.05 -23.37
C ALA A 252 -8.11 -20.08 -23.59
N THR A 253 -7.03 -20.33 -22.89
CA THR A 253 -5.80 -19.51 -22.90
C THR A 253 -4.56 -20.40 -22.75
N SER A 254 -3.38 -19.80 -22.84
CA SER A 254 -2.10 -20.45 -22.66
C SER A 254 -1.20 -19.66 -21.70
N LYS A 255 -0.14 -20.30 -21.18
CA LYS A 255 0.91 -19.62 -20.38
C LYS A 255 1.49 -18.42 -21.13
N ASP A 256 1.77 -18.58 -22.43
CA ASP A 256 2.40 -17.54 -23.24
C ASP A 256 1.46 -16.34 -23.45
N GLU A 257 0.17 -16.59 -23.64
CA GLU A 257 -0.83 -15.52 -23.76
C GLU A 257 -0.96 -14.73 -22.45
N VAL A 258 -1.08 -15.42 -21.30
CA VAL A 258 -1.14 -14.82 -19.98
C VAL A 258 0.11 -13.97 -19.73
N ASN A 259 1.29 -14.54 -19.90
CA ASN A 259 2.56 -13.84 -19.68
C ASN A 259 2.75 -12.67 -20.64
N GLY A 260 2.35 -12.85 -21.90
CA GLY A 260 2.42 -11.81 -22.94
C GLY A 260 1.51 -10.61 -22.63
N ALA A 261 0.31 -10.85 -22.11
CA ALA A 261 -0.59 -9.78 -21.68
C ALA A 261 0.00 -8.96 -20.53
N ILE A 262 0.53 -9.63 -19.50
CA ILE A 262 1.19 -8.98 -18.36
C ILE A 262 2.41 -8.17 -18.81
N LYS A 263 3.29 -8.77 -19.65
CA LYS A 263 4.48 -8.10 -20.15
C LYS A 263 4.14 -6.80 -20.87
N ARG A 264 3.19 -6.84 -21.81
CA ARG A 264 2.75 -5.63 -22.51
C ARG A 264 2.23 -4.55 -21.56
N ALA A 265 1.41 -4.93 -20.59
CA ALA A 265 0.87 -3.97 -19.63
C ALA A 265 1.96 -3.34 -18.75
N ALA A 266 2.93 -4.13 -18.29
CA ALA A 266 4.06 -3.68 -17.48
C ALA A 266 5.00 -2.73 -18.25
N GLU A 267 5.18 -2.96 -19.54
CA GLU A 267 6.03 -2.12 -20.38
C GLU A 267 5.32 -0.85 -20.90
N GLN A 268 3.99 -0.81 -20.83
CA GLN A 268 3.16 0.29 -21.37
C GLN A 268 2.35 0.99 -20.28
N GLN A 269 1.03 0.73 -20.21
CA GLN A 269 0.08 1.48 -19.39
C GLN A 269 0.27 1.33 -17.87
N LEU A 270 0.93 0.27 -17.41
CA LEU A 270 1.21 0.04 -15.99
C LEU A 270 2.72 0.12 -15.66
N LYS A 271 3.49 0.79 -16.53
CA LYS A 271 4.93 0.99 -16.29
C LYS A 271 5.17 1.67 -14.95
N GLY A 272 6.07 1.07 -14.13
CA GLY A 272 6.37 1.53 -12.76
C GLY A 272 5.34 1.12 -11.69
N ILE A 273 4.21 0.52 -12.10
CA ILE A 273 3.17 0.00 -11.20
C ILE A 273 3.21 -1.53 -11.18
N LEU A 274 3.20 -2.14 -12.36
CA LEU A 274 3.34 -3.58 -12.57
C LEU A 274 4.71 -3.88 -13.16
N GLY A 275 5.48 -4.71 -12.48
CA GLY A 275 6.71 -5.30 -12.98
C GLY A 275 6.53 -6.78 -13.32
N TYR A 276 7.55 -7.41 -13.85
CA TYR A 276 7.60 -8.85 -14.04
C TYR A 276 9.03 -9.38 -13.90
N THR A 277 9.15 -10.65 -13.55
CA THR A 277 10.42 -11.38 -13.53
C THR A 277 10.30 -12.73 -14.23
N THR A 278 11.42 -13.16 -14.83
CA THR A 278 11.61 -14.52 -15.37
C THR A 278 12.69 -15.28 -14.63
N ALA A 279 13.38 -14.62 -13.70
CA ALA A 279 14.43 -15.20 -12.89
C ALA A 279 13.85 -16.03 -11.71
N PRO A 280 14.57 -17.02 -11.20
CA PRO A 280 14.15 -17.83 -10.04
C PRO A 280 14.31 -17.06 -8.72
N ASN A 281 13.58 -15.94 -8.61
CA ASN A 281 13.62 -15.04 -7.47
C ASN A 281 12.84 -15.57 -6.27
N VAL A 282 13.25 -15.12 -5.08
CA VAL A 282 12.56 -15.34 -3.80
C VAL A 282 12.23 -14.01 -3.12
N SER A 283 11.50 -14.04 -2.02
CA SER A 283 10.95 -12.83 -1.40
C SER A 283 11.96 -11.72 -1.15
N ILE A 284 13.16 -12.03 -0.67
CA ILE A 284 14.16 -11.01 -0.32
C ILE A 284 14.64 -10.21 -1.53
N ASP A 285 14.55 -10.75 -2.73
CA ASP A 285 14.97 -10.08 -3.97
C ASP A 285 14.06 -8.90 -4.34
N PHE A 286 12.87 -8.84 -3.75
CA PHE A 286 11.89 -7.78 -3.97
C PHE A 286 11.81 -6.79 -2.80
N ASN A 287 12.71 -6.92 -1.81
CA ASN A 287 12.80 -5.95 -0.74
C ASN A 287 13.18 -4.58 -1.30
N HIS A 288 12.44 -3.55 -0.93
CA HIS A 288 12.63 -2.18 -1.43
C HIS A 288 12.25 -1.99 -2.91
N ASP A 289 11.47 -2.89 -3.49
CA ASP A 289 10.94 -2.75 -4.85
C ASP A 289 9.74 -1.78 -4.85
N PRO A 290 9.75 -0.71 -5.68
CA PRO A 290 8.70 0.31 -5.69
C PRO A 290 7.43 -0.10 -6.44
N HIS A 291 7.41 -1.22 -7.16
CA HIS A 291 6.21 -1.66 -7.88
C HIS A 291 5.10 -2.08 -6.91
N SER A 292 3.87 -1.90 -7.31
CA SER A 292 2.70 -2.46 -6.60
C SER A 292 2.67 -3.98 -6.68
N SER A 293 3.19 -4.53 -7.79
CA SER A 293 3.12 -5.95 -8.10
C SER A 293 4.25 -6.32 -9.07
N VAL A 294 5.00 -7.38 -8.79
CA VAL A 294 5.99 -7.96 -9.71
C VAL A 294 5.56 -9.37 -10.05
N PHE A 295 5.06 -9.55 -11.27
CA PHE A 295 4.52 -10.81 -11.75
C PHE A 295 5.63 -11.84 -12.03
N HIS A 296 5.47 -13.07 -11.53
CA HIS A 296 6.47 -14.14 -11.66
C HIS A 296 6.11 -15.06 -12.83
N MET A 297 6.68 -14.81 -14.00
CA MET A 297 6.25 -15.43 -15.28
C MET A 297 6.48 -16.93 -15.35
N ASP A 298 7.54 -17.48 -14.75
CA ASP A 298 7.80 -18.90 -14.76
C ASP A 298 6.82 -19.71 -13.91
N GLN A 299 6.17 -19.04 -12.94
CA GLN A 299 5.19 -19.61 -12.03
C GLN A 299 3.76 -19.67 -12.61
N THR A 300 3.55 -19.17 -13.81
CA THR A 300 2.26 -19.28 -14.52
C THR A 300 1.97 -20.72 -14.92
N LYS A 301 0.79 -21.22 -14.57
CA LYS A 301 0.27 -22.53 -14.94
C LYS A 301 -1.12 -22.40 -15.55
N VAL A 302 -1.40 -23.17 -16.57
CA VAL A 302 -2.71 -23.28 -17.19
C VAL A 302 -3.06 -24.76 -17.27
N MET A 303 -4.22 -25.14 -16.72
CA MET A 303 -4.76 -26.51 -16.75
C MET A 303 -6.08 -26.48 -17.55
N ASP A 304 -6.26 -27.46 -18.40
CA ASP A 304 -7.45 -27.65 -19.25
C ASP A 304 -7.87 -26.36 -20.00
N GLY A 305 -6.89 -25.53 -20.34
CA GLY A 305 -7.06 -24.28 -21.07
C GLY A 305 -7.75 -23.15 -20.30
N THR A 306 -8.40 -23.41 -19.17
CA THR A 306 -9.21 -22.40 -18.47
C THR A 306 -8.87 -22.21 -16.98
N LEU A 307 -8.34 -23.22 -16.29
CA LEU A 307 -7.87 -23.04 -14.91
C LEU A 307 -6.47 -22.43 -14.91
N VAL A 308 -6.37 -21.17 -14.56
CA VAL A 308 -5.13 -20.40 -14.56
C VAL A 308 -4.65 -20.16 -13.14
N ARG A 309 -3.37 -20.40 -12.89
CA ARG A 309 -2.68 -20.03 -11.65
C ARG A 309 -1.55 -19.07 -11.98
N VAL A 310 -1.50 -17.94 -11.27
CA VAL A 310 -0.44 -16.94 -11.39
C VAL A 310 0.08 -16.53 -10.02
N MET A 311 1.32 -16.03 -9.99
CA MET A 311 1.95 -15.47 -8.79
C MET A 311 2.47 -14.07 -9.05
N ALA A 312 2.40 -13.22 -8.04
CA ALA A 312 3.06 -11.92 -8.06
C ALA A 312 3.58 -11.56 -6.67
N TRP A 313 4.74 -10.92 -6.64
CA TRP A 313 5.43 -10.43 -5.45
C TRP A 313 5.09 -8.98 -5.21
N TYR A 314 5.16 -8.54 -3.96
CA TYR A 314 5.06 -7.12 -3.60
C TYR A 314 5.79 -6.84 -2.29
N ASP A 315 6.57 -5.77 -2.29
CA ASP A 315 7.03 -5.20 -1.03
C ASP A 315 5.82 -4.51 -0.38
N ASN A 316 5.26 -5.17 0.64
CA ASN A 316 4.03 -4.73 1.30
C ASN A 316 4.18 -3.42 2.07
N GLU A 317 5.41 -2.95 2.29
CA GLU A 317 5.71 -1.65 2.89
C GLU A 317 6.15 -0.63 1.83
N TRP A 318 7.18 -0.94 1.05
CA TRP A 318 7.81 0.01 0.13
C TRP A 318 6.97 0.31 -1.11
N GLY A 319 6.49 -0.72 -1.80
CA GLY A 319 5.61 -0.54 -2.96
C GLY A 319 4.33 0.20 -2.59
N PHE A 320 3.72 -0.15 -1.44
CA PHE A 320 2.54 0.55 -0.93
C PHE A 320 2.82 2.01 -0.57
N SER A 321 3.97 2.32 0.03
CA SER A 321 4.36 3.69 0.39
C SER A 321 4.57 4.57 -0.83
N ASN A 322 5.14 4.02 -1.92
CA ASN A 322 5.23 4.71 -3.21
C ASN A 322 3.84 5.03 -3.77
N ARG A 323 2.89 4.10 -3.69
CA ARG A 323 1.50 4.33 -4.13
C ARG A 323 0.76 5.35 -3.28
N MET A 324 1.05 5.45 -1.99
CA MET A 324 0.52 6.53 -1.15
C MET A 324 0.94 7.91 -1.68
N ALA A 325 2.21 8.07 -2.04
CA ALA A 325 2.72 9.32 -2.61
C ALA A 325 2.09 9.64 -3.97
N ASP A 326 1.97 8.63 -4.86
CA ASP A 326 1.37 8.82 -6.19
C ASP A 326 -0.11 9.19 -6.10
N THR A 327 -0.86 8.50 -5.23
CA THR A 327 -2.29 8.80 -5.02
C THR A 327 -2.48 10.18 -4.42
N ALA A 328 -1.63 10.60 -3.47
CA ALA A 328 -1.69 11.95 -2.90
C ALA A 328 -1.46 13.03 -3.95
N VAL A 329 -0.49 12.83 -4.85
CA VAL A 329 -0.25 13.78 -5.95
C VAL A 329 -1.43 13.81 -6.90
N ALA A 330 -2.03 12.66 -7.25
CA ALA A 330 -3.23 12.63 -8.09
C ALA A 330 -4.40 13.37 -7.44
N MET A 331 -4.62 13.18 -6.14
CA MET A 331 -5.63 13.92 -5.36
C MET A 331 -5.32 15.41 -5.31
N GLY A 332 -4.06 15.77 -5.10
CA GLY A 332 -3.61 17.16 -4.97
C GLY A 332 -3.81 17.98 -6.25
N LYS A 333 -3.64 17.36 -7.42
CA LYS A 333 -3.89 17.99 -8.72
C LYS A 333 -5.36 18.39 -8.95
N LEU A 334 -6.27 17.92 -8.10
CA LEU A 334 -7.70 18.21 -8.18
C LEU A 334 -8.15 19.25 -7.11
N ILE A 335 -7.21 19.82 -6.34
CA ILE A 335 -7.45 20.92 -5.39
C ILE A 335 -7.37 22.26 -6.13
#